data_4f5d152e3e97689055558c5e83497f53
#
_entry.id   4f5d152e3e97689055558c5e83497f53
#
_cell.length_a   1.000
_cell.length_b   1.000
_cell.length_c   1.000
_cell.angle_alpha   90.00
_cell.angle_beta   90.00
_cell.angle_gamma   90.00
#
_symmetry.space_group_name_H-M   'P 1'
#
loop_
_entity.id
_entity.type
_entity.pdbx_description
1 polymer ?
#
loop_
_entity_poly.entity_id
_entity_poly.type
_entity_poly.pdbx_seq_one_letter_code
_entity_poly.pdbx_strand_id
1 'polypeptide(L)'
;IRYVERSRGLGDVYKRQSLNTYSAIQGKKSCKLYIYEAIREDAYVLYGFAEKQEREIFLLLISVSGIGGNTARMILSALSPAELVNVISTENANMLKTVKGIGLKTAQRVIVDLKDKIKTMGMSAAGGVSAGLLLQPANAEVQEEAVSALTMLGFAAAPSQKVVLAILKEEPDAPVEKVIKLALKRL
;
A
#
# COMPACT_ATOMS: atom_id res chain seq x y z
N ILE A 1 -0.94 -6.80 -17.01
CA ILE A 1 -2.07 -7.32 -16.21
C ILE A 1 -2.39 -8.70 -16.75
N ARG A 2 -1.94 -9.75 -16.10
CA ARG A 2 -2.31 -11.12 -16.49
C ARG A 2 -3.42 -11.61 -15.56
N TYR A 3 -4.53 -11.98 -16.15
CA TYR A 3 -5.57 -12.75 -15.50
C TYR A 3 -5.06 -14.18 -15.34
N VAL A 4 -5.03 -14.70 -14.13
CA VAL A 4 -4.75 -16.11 -13.92
C VAL A 4 -6.08 -16.79 -13.62
N GLU A 5 -6.72 -17.30 -14.67
CA GLU A 5 -7.71 -18.34 -14.52
C GLU A 5 -7.05 -19.59 -13.92
N ARG A 6 -7.82 -20.33 -13.15
CA ARG A 6 -7.44 -21.62 -12.58
C ARG A 6 -7.29 -22.62 -13.72
N SER A 7 -6.21 -22.52 -14.51
CA SER A 7 -5.93 -23.48 -15.59
C SER A 7 -5.21 -24.70 -15.02
N ARG A 8 -5.91 -25.82 -15.04
CA ARG A 8 -5.28 -27.14 -15.12
C ARG A 8 -4.45 -27.13 -16.40
N GLY A 9 -3.11 -27.18 -16.29
CA GLY A 9 -2.30 -27.44 -17.49
C GLY A 9 -1.11 -26.52 -17.76
N LEU A 10 -0.66 -25.69 -16.82
CA LEU A 10 0.68 -25.11 -16.87
C LEU A 10 1.55 -25.87 -15.86
N GLY A 11 2.49 -26.67 -16.37
CA GLY A 11 3.41 -27.45 -15.57
C GLY A 11 4.10 -26.59 -14.51
N ASP A 12 4.35 -27.15 -13.37
CA ASP A 12 5.19 -26.77 -12.23
C ASP A 12 5.46 -25.27 -11.92
N VAL A 13 4.49 -24.39 -12.18
CA VAL A 13 4.56 -22.98 -11.78
C VAL A 13 4.06 -22.88 -10.34
N TYR A 14 5.00 -22.73 -9.41
CA TYR A 14 4.68 -22.55 -8.00
C TYR A 14 4.11 -21.14 -7.78
N LYS A 15 2.82 -21.08 -7.43
CA LYS A 15 2.15 -19.82 -7.03
C LYS A 15 2.31 -19.66 -5.51
N ARG A 16 2.97 -18.60 -5.09
CA ARG A 16 3.14 -18.25 -3.67
C ARG A 16 2.35 -17.00 -3.34
N GLN A 17 1.61 -17.02 -2.24
CA GLN A 17 0.76 -15.93 -1.78
C GLN A 17 1.05 -15.62 -0.33
N SER A 18 0.77 -14.39 0.10
CA SER A 18 0.67 -14.05 1.53
C SER A 18 -0.60 -14.65 2.14
N LEU A 19 -0.68 -14.76 3.46
CA LEU A 19 -1.91 -15.18 4.14
C LEU A 19 -3.03 -14.16 3.92
N ASN A 20 -2.71 -12.88 3.85
CA ASN A 20 -3.69 -11.82 3.58
C ASN A 20 -4.32 -11.99 2.20
N THR A 21 -3.51 -12.17 1.14
CA THR A 21 -4.01 -12.49 -0.21
C THR A 21 -4.83 -13.78 -0.22
N TYR A 22 -4.36 -14.84 0.43
CA TYR A 22 -5.08 -16.12 0.48
C TYR A 22 -6.47 -15.96 1.10
N SER A 23 -6.56 -15.29 2.23
CA SER A 23 -7.84 -15.02 2.91
C SER A 23 -8.77 -14.16 2.04
N ALA A 24 -8.24 -13.18 1.33
CA ALA A 24 -9.02 -12.28 0.47
C ALA A 24 -9.64 -12.99 -0.76
N ILE A 25 -9.02 -14.08 -1.24
CA ILE A 25 -9.48 -14.83 -2.43
C ILE A 25 -10.20 -16.11 -2.10
N GLN A 26 -10.13 -16.57 -0.84
CA GLN A 26 -10.77 -17.80 -0.40
C GLN A 26 -12.29 -17.75 -0.63
N GLY A 27 -12.83 -18.80 -1.23
CA GLY A 27 -14.27 -18.91 -1.53
C GLY A 27 -14.73 -18.16 -2.80
N LYS A 28 -13.88 -17.37 -3.46
CA LYS A 28 -14.23 -16.71 -4.73
C LYS A 28 -14.08 -17.66 -5.90
N LYS A 29 -15.08 -17.72 -6.79
CA LYS A 29 -15.04 -18.55 -8.02
C LYS A 29 -13.99 -18.04 -9.02
N SER A 30 -13.80 -16.72 -9.08
CA SER A 30 -12.79 -16.03 -9.90
C SER A 30 -12.24 -14.83 -9.15
N CYS A 31 -10.97 -14.51 -9.32
CA CYS A 31 -10.35 -13.33 -8.71
C CYS A 31 -9.26 -12.79 -9.63
N LYS A 32 -9.02 -11.49 -9.52
CA LYS A 32 -7.90 -10.80 -10.16
C LYS A 32 -6.74 -10.79 -9.17
N LEU A 33 -5.55 -11.17 -9.62
CA LEU A 33 -4.33 -11.09 -8.83
C LEU A 33 -3.29 -10.23 -9.55
N TYR A 34 -2.57 -9.43 -8.80
CA TYR A 34 -1.36 -8.74 -9.23
C TYR A 34 -0.19 -9.69 -9.05
N ILE A 35 0.60 -9.92 -10.10
CA ILE A 35 1.65 -10.94 -10.08
C ILE A 35 3.03 -10.28 -10.14
N TYR A 36 3.97 -10.86 -9.42
CA TYR A 36 5.40 -10.70 -9.59
C TYR A 36 6.02 -12.02 -9.99
N GLU A 37 6.79 -12.00 -11.08
CA GLU A 37 7.49 -13.17 -11.62
C GLU A 37 8.94 -13.15 -11.14
N ALA A 38 9.33 -14.17 -10.40
CA ALA A 38 10.72 -14.39 -10.01
C ALA A 38 11.30 -15.53 -10.87
N ILE A 39 12.02 -15.15 -11.89
CA ILE A 39 12.70 -16.10 -12.80
C ILE A 39 14.13 -16.26 -12.30
N ARG A 40 14.54 -17.50 -12.03
CA ARG A 40 15.90 -17.90 -11.70
C ARG A 40 16.30 -19.03 -12.63
N GLU A 41 17.57 -19.36 -12.68
CA GLU A 41 18.07 -20.45 -13.52
C GLU A 41 17.43 -21.81 -13.19
N ASP A 42 17.11 -22.04 -11.92
CA ASP A 42 16.59 -23.28 -11.36
C ASP A 42 15.11 -23.23 -10.98
N ALA A 43 14.46 -22.07 -11.00
CA ALA A 43 13.09 -21.93 -10.53
C ALA A 43 12.30 -20.78 -11.17
N TYR A 44 11.06 -21.10 -11.53
CA TYR A 44 10.07 -20.11 -11.96
C TYR A 44 8.98 -19.97 -10.89
N VAL A 45 9.01 -18.90 -10.15
CA VAL A 45 8.09 -18.67 -9.03
C VAL A 45 7.21 -17.46 -9.28
N LEU A 46 5.90 -17.63 -9.18
CA LEU A 46 4.93 -16.55 -9.21
C LEU A 46 4.48 -16.16 -7.80
N TYR A 47 4.59 -14.89 -7.48
CA TYR A 47 3.99 -14.29 -6.28
C TYR A 47 2.71 -13.56 -6.67
N GLY A 48 1.59 -13.91 -6.03
CA GLY A 48 0.26 -13.33 -6.31
C GLY A 48 -0.23 -12.49 -5.14
N PHE A 49 -0.83 -11.32 -5.44
CA PHE A 49 -1.34 -10.37 -4.47
C PHE A 49 -2.76 -9.96 -4.83
N ALA A 50 -3.63 -9.85 -3.83
CA ALA A 50 -5.02 -9.42 -4.03
C ALA A 50 -5.09 -7.93 -4.38
N GLU A 51 -4.17 -7.13 -3.84
CA GLU A 51 -4.13 -5.69 -4.01
C GLU A 51 -2.82 -5.22 -4.66
N LYS A 52 -2.91 -4.13 -5.43
CA LYS A 52 -1.75 -3.51 -6.08
C LYS A 52 -0.75 -2.99 -5.04
N GLN A 53 -1.26 -2.39 -3.96
CA GLN A 53 -0.46 -1.86 -2.87
C GLN A 53 0.38 -2.95 -2.18
N GLU A 54 -0.22 -4.13 -1.93
CA GLU A 54 0.51 -5.28 -1.36
C GLU A 54 1.67 -5.71 -2.26
N ARG A 55 1.44 -5.75 -3.59
CA ARG A 55 2.50 -6.04 -4.56
C ARG A 55 3.61 -4.98 -4.56
N GLU A 56 3.27 -3.69 -4.50
CA GLU A 56 4.24 -2.60 -4.46
C GLU A 56 5.13 -2.68 -3.21
N ILE A 57 4.54 -2.93 -2.05
CA ILE A 57 5.28 -3.14 -0.80
C ILE A 57 6.16 -4.40 -0.90
N PHE A 58 5.68 -5.47 -1.51
CA PHE A 58 6.49 -6.67 -1.75
C PHE A 58 7.74 -6.34 -2.58
N LEU A 59 7.60 -5.54 -3.65
CA LEU A 59 8.72 -5.10 -4.49
C LEU A 59 9.72 -4.25 -3.70
N LEU A 60 9.24 -3.37 -2.83
CA LEU A 60 10.10 -2.60 -1.93
C LEU A 60 10.87 -3.52 -0.98
N LEU A 61 10.20 -4.49 -0.37
CA LEU A 61 10.84 -5.44 0.54
C LEU A 61 11.95 -6.24 -0.13
N ILE A 62 11.70 -6.78 -1.33
CA ILE A 62 12.74 -7.55 -2.06
C ILE A 62 13.89 -6.71 -2.61
N SER A 63 13.74 -5.37 -2.65
CA SER A 63 14.83 -4.46 -3.00
C SER A 63 15.84 -4.28 -1.85
N VAL A 64 15.48 -4.69 -0.63
CA VAL A 64 16.36 -4.65 0.53
C VAL A 64 17.30 -5.85 0.52
N SER A 65 18.61 -5.59 0.62
CA SER A 65 19.62 -6.66 0.66
C SER A 65 19.37 -7.58 1.87
N GLY A 66 19.29 -8.88 1.61
CA GLY A 66 19.00 -9.91 2.60
C GLY A 66 17.49 -10.26 2.73
N ILE A 67 16.62 -9.61 2.00
CA ILE A 67 15.21 -9.94 1.92
C ILE A 67 14.91 -10.62 0.59
N GLY A 68 14.66 -11.93 0.63
CA GLY A 68 14.18 -12.68 -0.54
C GLY A 68 12.65 -12.71 -0.60
N GLY A 69 12.11 -13.19 -1.73
CA GLY A 69 10.65 -13.26 -1.93
C GLY A 69 9.91 -14.07 -0.86
N ASN A 70 10.52 -15.13 -0.30
CA ASN A 70 9.91 -15.88 0.79
C ASN A 70 9.82 -15.05 2.08
N THR A 71 10.89 -14.33 2.43
CA THR A 71 10.92 -13.47 3.62
C THR A 71 9.94 -12.31 3.47
N ALA A 72 9.90 -11.67 2.30
CA ALA A 72 8.93 -10.60 1.99
C ALA A 72 7.49 -11.11 2.11
N ARG A 73 7.19 -12.30 1.59
CA ARG A 73 5.87 -12.94 1.72
C ARG A 73 5.52 -13.23 3.18
N MET A 74 6.47 -13.66 4.01
CA MET A 74 6.25 -13.90 5.43
C MET A 74 5.97 -12.61 6.19
N ILE A 75 6.66 -11.52 5.86
CA ILE A 75 6.37 -10.19 6.42
C ILE A 75 4.93 -9.79 6.10
N LEU A 76 4.52 -9.86 4.83
CA LEU A 76 3.16 -9.52 4.39
C LEU A 76 2.09 -10.50 4.86
N SER A 77 2.47 -11.69 5.36
CA SER A 77 1.55 -12.61 6.02
C SER A 77 1.35 -12.29 7.50
N ALA A 78 2.36 -11.69 8.13
CA ALA A 78 2.35 -11.33 9.55
C ALA A 78 1.82 -9.90 9.78
N LEU A 79 2.05 -9.00 8.85
CA LEU A 79 1.67 -7.59 8.91
C LEU A 79 0.92 -7.21 7.63
N SER A 80 -0.19 -6.52 7.80
CA SER A 80 -0.88 -5.89 6.67
C SER A 80 -0.02 -4.77 6.07
N PRO A 81 -0.28 -4.35 4.82
CA PRO A 81 0.40 -3.23 4.20
C PRO A 81 0.43 -1.96 5.06
N ALA A 82 -0.70 -1.60 5.68
CA ALA A 82 -0.81 -0.43 6.53
C ALA A 82 -0.01 -0.56 7.84
N GLU A 83 -0.06 -1.73 8.48
CA GLU A 83 0.73 -2.02 9.69
C GLU A 83 2.24 -1.97 9.39
N LEU A 84 2.67 -2.52 8.25
CA LEU A 84 4.07 -2.49 7.86
C LEU A 84 4.57 -1.06 7.63
N VAL A 85 3.78 -0.23 6.93
CA VAL A 85 4.08 1.20 6.75
C VAL A 85 4.20 1.91 8.10
N ASN A 86 3.30 1.64 9.04
CA ASN A 86 3.36 2.19 10.39
C ASN A 86 4.62 1.74 11.15
N VAL A 87 4.94 0.45 11.10
CA VAL A 87 6.13 -0.12 11.76
C VAL A 87 7.42 0.50 11.22
N ILE A 88 7.51 0.74 9.91
CA ILE A 88 8.67 1.39 9.29
C ILE A 88 8.73 2.88 9.65
N SER A 89 7.60 3.57 9.64
CA SER A 89 7.53 5.00 9.97
C SER A 89 7.86 5.29 11.44
N THR A 90 7.46 4.39 12.35
CA THR A 90 7.76 4.47 13.78
C THR A 90 9.09 3.81 14.17
N GLU A 91 9.84 3.32 13.20
CA GLU A 91 11.15 2.64 13.39
C GLU A 91 11.11 1.45 14.37
N ASN A 92 9.97 0.74 14.42
CA ASN A 92 9.77 -0.36 15.35
C ASN A 92 10.40 -1.67 14.85
N ALA A 93 11.74 -1.79 14.95
CA ALA A 93 12.48 -2.98 14.55
C ALA A 93 12.07 -4.25 15.35
N ASN A 94 11.59 -4.08 16.58
CA ASN A 94 11.17 -5.21 17.40
C ASN A 94 9.93 -5.91 16.82
N MET A 95 9.01 -5.15 16.25
CA MET A 95 7.83 -5.71 15.59
C MET A 95 8.21 -6.52 14.34
N LEU A 96 9.15 -6.03 13.52
CA LEU A 96 9.66 -6.78 12.37
C LEU A 96 10.42 -8.05 12.78
N LYS A 97 11.14 -8.01 13.91
CA LYS A 97 11.86 -9.18 14.45
C LYS A 97 10.93 -10.33 14.84
N THR A 98 9.66 -10.08 15.13
CA THR A 98 8.69 -11.16 15.45
C THR A 98 8.40 -12.04 14.24
N VAL A 99 8.67 -11.54 13.04
CA VAL A 99 8.47 -12.31 11.80
C VAL A 99 9.58 -13.35 11.67
N LYS A 100 9.18 -14.61 11.50
CA LYS A 100 10.12 -15.75 11.35
C LYS A 100 11.09 -15.51 10.19
N GLY A 101 12.38 -15.63 10.46
CA GLY A 101 13.44 -15.44 9.46
C GLY A 101 13.98 -14.01 9.36
N ILE A 102 13.54 -13.11 10.24
CA ILE A 102 14.08 -11.73 10.32
C ILE A 102 14.82 -11.56 11.65
N GLY A 103 16.14 -11.31 11.54
CA GLY A 103 16.96 -10.90 12.67
C GLY A 103 16.90 -9.39 12.91
N LEU A 104 17.38 -8.94 14.08
CA LEU A 104 17.40 -7.52 14.42
C LEU A 104 18.12 -6.66 13.38
N LYS A 105 19.29 -7.11 12.89
CA LYS A 105 20.07 -6.39 11.85
C LYS A 105 19.28 -6.24 10.54
N THR A 106 18.57 -7.29 10.13
CA THR A 106 17.73 -7.26 8.93
C THR A 106 16.53 -6.34 9.12
N ALA A 107 15.88 -6.38 10.29
CA ALA A 107 14.78 -5.49 10.62
C ALA A 107 15.18 -4.00 10.58
N GLN A 108 16.31 -3.66 11.18
CA GLN A 108 16.87 -2.31 11.15
C GLN A 108 17.19 -1.86 9.72
N ARG A 109 17.77 -2.74 8.91
CA ARG A 109 18.07 -2.46 7.50
C ARG A 109 16.81 -2.20 6.69
N VAL A 110 15.77 -3.01 6.86
CA VAL A 110 14.46 -2.80 6.22
C VAL A 110 13.92 -1.41 6.54
N ILE A 111 13.99 -0.99 7.81
CA ILE A 111 13.53 0.33 8.23
C ILE A 111 14.32 1.44 7.55
N VAL A 112 15.65 1.38 7.59
CA VAL A 112 16.52 2.40 7.01
C VAL A 112 16.31 2.50 5.49
N ASP A 113 16.33 1.37 4.78
CA ASP A 113 16.25 1.33 3.32
C ASP A 113 14.85 1.72 2.78
N LEU A 114 13.79 1.48 3.57
CA LEU A 114 12.41 1.69 3.11
C LEU A 114 11.75 2.96 3.65
N LYS A 115 12.25 3.56 4.73
CA LYS A 115 11.65 4.74 5.35
C LYS A 115 11.45 5.90 4.36
N ASP A 116 12.48 6.21 3.58
CA ASP A 116 12.42 7.29 2.60
C ASP A 116 11.61 6.91 1.36
N LYS A 117 11.69 5.67 0.91
CA LYS A 117 10.93 5.16 -0.24
C LYS A 117 9.42 5.16 0.03
N ILE A 118 9.00 4.80 1.24
CA ILE A 118 7.59 4.81 1.64
C ILE A 118 7.04 6.23 1.69
N LYS A 119 7.82 7.20 2.18
CA LYS A 119 7.44 8.62 2.17
C LYS A 119 7.25 9.17 0.76
N THR A 120 8.18 8.86 -0.15
CA THR A 120 8.11 9.31 -1.56
C THR A 120 6.95 8.69 -2.33
N MET A 121 6.50 7.50 -1.95
CA MET A 121 5.32 6.85 -2.55
C MET A 121 3.98 7.32 -1.98
N GLY A 122 3.98 8.33 -1.10
CA GLY A 122 2.76 8.84 -0.46
C GLY A 122 2.10 7.84 0.51
N MET A 123 2.80 6.74 0.83
CA MET A 123 2.33 5.73 1.77
C MET A 123 2.63 6.20 3.20
N SER A 124 1.96 7.26 3.64
CA SER A 124 2.07 7.74 5.02
C SER A 124 1.38 6.79 5.99
N ALA A 125 1.96 6.66 7.19
CA ALA A 125 1.33 5.97 8.33
C ALA A 125 0.04 6.66 8.84
N ALA A 126 -0.36 7.77 8.23
CA ALA A 126 -1.65 8.45 8.46
C ALA A 126 -2.88 7.66 7.95
N GLY A 127 -2.70 6.44 7.42
CA GLY A 127 -3.74 5.44 7.23
C GLY A 127 -4.17 4.74 8.51
N GLY A 128 -3.96 5.35 9.68
CA GLY A 128 -4.52 4.92 10.97
C GLY A 128 -6.00 5.23 11.00
N VAL A 129 -6.81 4.15 10.83
CA VAL A 129 -8.19 3.99 11.29
C VAL A 129 -9.01 5.28 11.40
N SER A 130 -9.49 5.79 10.28
CA SER A 130 -10.83 6.35 10.25
C SER A 130 -11.73 5.26 9.69
N ALA A 131 -12.23 4.44 10.59
CA ALA A 131 -13.44 3.68 10.37
C ALA A 131 -14.55 4.70 10.03
N GLY A 132 -14.92 4.77 8.79
CA GLY A 132 -16.03 5.60 8.31
C GLY A 132 -15.58 6.67 7.33
N LEU A 133 -15.25 6.27 6.13
CA LEU A 133 -15.73 6.84 4.87
C LEU A 133 -15.09 6.05 3.74
N LEU A 134 -15.88 5.23 3.10
CA LEU A 134 -15.63 4.73 1.75
C LEU A 134 -15.66 5.96 0.82
N LEU A 135 -14.55 6.71 0.79
CA LEU A 135 -14.35 7.69 -0.26
C LEU A 135 -14.08 6.89 -1.53
N GLN A 136 -14.91 7.08 -2.52
CA GLN A 136 -14.70 6.55 -3.85
C GLN A 136 -13.31 7.01 -4.35
N PRO A 137 -12.57 6.20 -5.13
CA PRO A 137 -11.23 6.54 -5.59
C PRO A 137 -11.16 7.91 -6.31
N ALA A 138 -12.24 8.38 -6.93
CA ALA A 138 -12.35 9.71 -7.54
C ALA A 138 -12.18 10.85 -6.53
N ASN A 139 -12.62 10.68 -5.29
CA ASN A 139 -12.55 11.74 -4.29
C ASN A 139 -11.15 11.91 -3.67
N ALA A 140 -10.31 10.89 -3.73
CA ALA A 140 -8.93 10.96 -3.24
C ALA A 140 -8.06 11.85 -4.15
N GLU A 141 -8.23 11.74 -5.47
CA GLU A 141 -7.54 12.58 -6.45
C GLU A 141 -7.96 14.04 -6.32
N VAL A 142 -9.28 14.29 -6.24
CA VAL A 142 -9.85 15.63 -6.03
C VAL A 142 -9.35 16.27 -4.73
N GLN A 143 -9.25 15.51 -3.67
CA GLN A 143 -8.74 15.97 -2.37
C GLN A 143 -7.26 16.38 -2.47
N GLU A 144 -6.41 15.53 -3.06
CA GLU A 144 -4.97 15.78 -3.16
C GLU A 144 -4.70 17.00 -4.03
N GLU A 145 -5.38 17.11 -5.16
CA GLU A 145 -5.25 18.24 -6.09
C GLU A 145 -5.74 19.55 -5.46
N ALA A 146 -6.87 19.55 -4.76
CA ALA A 146 -7.39 20.73 -4.07
C ALA A 146 -6.47 21.19 -2.93
N VAL A 147 -5.91 20.29 -2.12
CA VAL A 147 -4.96 20.63 -1.06
C VAL A 147 -3.66 21.15 -1.64
N SER A 148 -3.16 20.56 -2.72
CA SER A 148 -1.97 21.03 -3.43
C SER A 148 -2.15 22.47 -3.95
N ALA A 149 -3.28 22.75 -4.60
CA ALA A 149 -3.59 24.09 -5.09
C ALA A 149 -3.68 25.13 -3.97
N LEU A 150 -4.32 24.78 -2.85
CA LEU A 150 -4.41 25.69 -1.68
C LEU A 150 -3.03 25.96 -1.04
N THR A 151 -2.16 24.96 -1.00
CA THR A 151 -0.79 25.15 -0.50
C THR A 151 0.05 26.04 -1.43
N MET A 152 -0.13 25.93 -2.74
CA MET A 152 0.49 26.84 -3.71
C MET A 152 0.00 28.30 -3.57
N LEU A 153 -1.24 28.49 -3.12
CA LEU A 153 -1.81 29.80 -2.80
C LEU A 153 -1.36 30.36 -1.44
N GLY A 154 -0.53 29.62 -0.70
CA GLY A 154 0.07 30.07 0.55
C GLY A 154 -0.65 29.62 1.82
N PHE A 155 -1.69 28.79 1.72
CA PHE A 155 -2.38 28.26 2.89
C PHE A 155 -1.63 27.06 3.50
N ALA A 156 -1.69 26.91 4.81
CA ALA A 156 -1.05 25.79 5.49
C ALA A 156 -1.76 24.46 5.15
N ALA A 157 -0.99 23.38 4.92
CA ALA A 157 -1.51 22.11 4.45
C ALA A 157 -2.54 21.47 5.42
N ALA A 158 -2.30 21.55 6.75
CA ALA A 158 -3.16 20.94 7.75
C ALA A 158 -4.58 21.54 7.83
N PRO A 159 -4.79 22.86 7.89
CA PRO A 159 -6.13 23.45 7.81
C PRO A 159 -6.77 23.24 6.44
N SER A 160 -6.04 23.35 5.34
CA SER A 160 -6.54 23.11 3.98
C SER A 160 -7.11 21.71 3.84
N GLN A 161 -6.42 20.70 4.34
CA GLN A 161 -6.86 19.32 4.30
C GLN A 161 -8.17 19.08 5.10
N LYS A 162 -8.31 19.70 6.28
CA LYS A 162 -9.54 19.62 7.09
C LYS A 162 -10.73 20.22 6.37
N VAL A 163 -10.55 21.41 5.77
CA VAL A 163 -11.62 22.12 5.05
C VAL A 163 -12.02 21.38 3.79
N VAL A 164 -11.07 20.89 3.00
CA VAL A 164 -11.34 20.10 1.79
C VAL A 164 -12.09 18.82 2.13
N LEU A 165 -11.71 18.10 3.18
CA LEU A 165 -12.42 16.91 3.65
C LEU A 165 -13.86 17.22 4.10
N ALA A 166 -14.09 18.33 4.75
CA ALA A 166 -15.44 18.73 5.15
C ALA A 166 -16.31 19.02 3.93
N ILE A 167 -15.77 19.68 2.90
CA ILE A 167 -16.48 20.00 1.66
C ILE A 167 -16.82 18.71 0.88
N LEU A 168 -15.86 17.80 0.74
CA LEU A 168 -16.07 16.52 0.04
C LEU A 168 -17.06 15.58 0.78
N LYS A 169 -17.25 15.78 2.09
CA LYS A 169 -18.33 15.11 2.85
C LYS A 169 -19.72 15.66 2.53
N GLU A 170 -19.81 16.98 2.33
CA GLU A 170 -21.07 17.65 2.00
C GLU A 170 -21.45 17.43 0.52
N GLU A 171 -20.45 17.46 -0.35
CA GLU A 171 -20.59 17.30 -1.80
C GLU A 171 -19.55 16.30 -2.36
N PRO A 172 -19.83 14.99 -2.36
CA PRO A 172 -18.87 13.97 -2.78
C PRO A 172 -18.47 14.04 -4.26
N ASP A 173 -19.35 14.53 -5.13
CA ASP A 173 -19.15 14.60 -6.58
C ASP A 173 -18.68 15.99 -7.05
N ALA A 174 -18.26 16.87 -6.13
CA ALA A 174 -17.81 18.21 -6.49
C ALA A 174 -16.49 18.19 -7.26
N PRO A 175 -16.39 18.87 -8.42
CA PRO A 175 -15.13 19.00 -9.15
C PRO A 175 -14.11 19.81 -8.34
N VAL A 176 -12.81 19.59 -8.59
CA VAL A 176 -11.68 20.23 -7.88
C VAL A 176 -11.82 21.72 -7.76
N GLU A 177 -12.20 22.40 -8.85
CA GLU A 177 -12.38 23.85 -8.91
C GLU A 177 -13.43 24.37 -7.93
N LYS A 178 -14.56 23.64 -7.79
CA LYS A 178 -15.62 23.97 -6.85
C LYS A 178 -15.16 23.77 -5.41
N VAL A 179 -14.41 22.69 -5.15
CA VAL A 179 -13.83 22.39 -3.83
C VAL A 179 -12.87 23.50 -3.41
N ILE A 180 -11.96 23.92 -4.30
CA ILE A 180 -11.01 25.02 -4.04
C ILE A 180 -11.76 26.31 -3.73
N LYS A 181 -12.77 26.68 -4.55
CA LYS A 181 -13.56 27.90 -4.36
C LYS A 181 -14.31 27.92 -3.03
N LEU A 182 -14.84 26.77 -2.61
CA LEU A 182 -15.51 26.64 -1.31
C LEU A 182 -14.51 26.65 -0.15
N ALA A 183 -13.34 26.04 -0.33
CA ALA A 183 -12.28 26.03 0.66
C ALA A 183 -11.72 27.42 0.94
N LEU A 184 -11.51 28.23 -0.11
CA LEU A 184 -11.08 29.63 0.01
C LEU A 184 -12.06 30.54 0.76
N LYS A 185 -13.33 30.15 0.87
CA LYS A 185 -14.33 30.89 1.65
C LYS A 185 -14.36 30.47 3.12
N ARG A 186 -13.79 29.30 3.43
CA ARG A 186 -13.81 28.69 4.79
C ARG A 186 -12.44 28.74 5.47
N LEU A 187 -11.36 29.07 4.72
CA LEU A 187 -10.01 29.30 5.22
C LEU A 187 -9.77 30.78 5.53
#